data_c6e493449f1ffcae52865b2fe5c39559
#
_entry.id   c6e493449f1ffcae52865b2fe5c39559
#
_cell.length_a   1.000
_cell.length_b   1.000
_cell.length_c   1.000
_cell.angle_alpha   90.00
_cell.angle_beta   90.00
_cell.angle_gamma   90.00
#
_symmetry.space_group_name_H-M   'P 1'
#
loop_
_entity.id
_entity.type
_entity.pdbx_description
1 polymer ?
#
loop_
_entity_poly.entity_id
_entity_poly.type
_entity_poly.pdbx_seq_one_letter_code
_entity_poly.pdbx_strand_id
1 'polypeptide(L)'
;MAGFDDSLVREFFEVNGFFVRQSPKAPVAGKRKRTETEGAVFFHNPQPATPRERAFQLFGADLPALTAGVAVVRDWHGQKSVTPTTIRRGDFLDFIRKEACDAAKEAWASLPEGAAAPEVKILVLPGLPSQEPARSESIRLLKEAGVDHVISIRTIVENLVQHAETPASGESPTLALLRLLRVYDMVRTTQLELFGGSSSSSR
;
A
#
# COMPACT_ATOMS: atom_id res chain seq x y z
N MET A 1 8.22 17.78 -1.20
CA MET A 1 7.72 16.94 -2.32
C MET A 1 7.11 15.72 -1.68
N ALA A 2 6.00 15.18 -2.20
CA ALA A 2 5.48 13.87 -1.81
C ALA A 2 6.57 12.83 -2.05
N GLY A 3 6.69 11.82 -1.18
CA GLY A 3 7.58 10.70 -1.42
C GLY A 3 7.10 9.87 -2.60
N PHE A 4 7.96 9.00 -3.13
CA PHE A 4 7.58 8.11 -4.22
C PHE A 4 6.45 7.17 -3.79
N ASP A 5 6.55 6.61 -2.58
CA ASP A 5 5.53 5.71 -2.02
C ASP A 5 4.18 6.41 -1.83
N ASP A 6 4.18 7.70 -1.40
CA ASP A 6 2.96 8.51 -1.30
C ASP A 6 2.24 8.64 -2.66
N SER A 7 3.02 8.84 -3.72
CA SER A 7 2.49 8.99 -5.08
C SER A 7 1.87 7.69 -5.59
N LEU A 8 2.51 6.55 -5.29
CA LEU A 8 1.97 5.23 -5.63
C LEU A 8 0.65 4.95 -4.91
N VAL A 9 0.57 5.26 -3.62
CA VAL A 9 -0.65 5.05 -2.82
C VAL A 9 -1.79 5.93 -3.33
N ARG A 10 -1.51 7.19 -3.62
CA ARG A 10 -2.47 8.10 -4.21
C ARG A 10 -3.01 7.56 -5.53
N GLU A 11 -2.11 7.23 -6.46
CA GLU A 11 -2.45 6.69 -7.78
C GLU A 11 -3.30 5.42 -7.66
N PHE A 12 -2.93 4.53 -6.74
CA PHE A 12 -3.66 3.30 -6.49
C PHE A 12 -5.13 3.54 -6.13
N PHE A 13 -5.43 4.50 -5.27
CA PHE A 13 -6.81 4.83 -4.94
C PHE A 13 -7.51 5.55 -6.10
N GLU A 14 -6.85 6.47 -6.80
CA GLU A 14 -7.43 7.22 -7.92
C GLU A 14 -7.84 6.31 -9.07
N VAL A 15 -7.00 5.36 -9.48
CA VAL A 15 -7.33 4.42 -10.59
C VAL A 15 -8.46 3.44 -10.21
N ASN A 16 -8.68 3.21 -8.93
CA ASN A 16 -9.78 2.41 -8.43
C ASN A 16 -11.05 3.24 -8.14
N GLY A 17 -11.11 4.50 -8.60
CA GLY A 17 -12.30 5.34 -8.57
C GLY A 17 -12.54 6.11 -7.28
N PHE A 18 -11.55 6.20 -6.40
CA PHE A 18 -11.65 6.97 -5.15
C PHE A 18 -11.32 8.45 -5.37
N PHE A 19 -12.00 9.32 -4.66
CA PHE A 19 -11.53 10.69 -4.44
C PHE A 19 -10.42 10.68 -3.40
N VAL A 20 -9.31 11.34 -3.72
CA VAL A 20 -8.12 11.32 -2.90
C VAL A 20 -7.66 12.72 -2.52
N ARG A 21 -7.30 12.92 -1.27
CA ARG A 21 -6.66 14.12 -0.77
C ARG A 21 -5.40 13.77 0.00
N GLN A 22 -4.29 14.31 -0.43
CA GLN A 22 -3.04 14.25 0.34
C GLN A 22 -3.00 15.33 1.41
N SER A 23 -2.57 14.97 2.63
CA SER A 23 -2.27 15.96 3.65
C SER A 23 -1.01 16.73 3.25
N PRO A 24 -1.04 18.08 3.24
CA PRO A 24 0.17 18.84 3.02
C PRO A 24 1.15 18.53 4.17
N LYS A 25 2.40 18.23 3.84
CA LYS A 25 3.46 18.08 4.85
C LYS A 25 3.61 19.43 5.55
N ALA A 26 3.27 19.52 6.84
CA ALA A 26 3.44 20.74 7.61
C ALA A 26 4.93 21.15 7.63
N PRO A 27 5.27 22.42 7.34
CA PRO A 27 6.64 22.88 7.50
C PRO A 27 6.96 22.88 9.00
N VAL A 28 7.85 22.00 9.43
CA VAL A 28 8.35 22.01 10.81
C VAL A 28 9.25 23.22 10.98
N ALA A 29 8.75 24.28 11.62
CA ALA A 29 9.53 25.40 12.05
C ALA A 29 10.43 24.97 13.24
N GLY A 30 11.73 24.83 13.00
CA GLY A 30 12.74 24.59 14.07
C GLY A 30 13.81 23.57 13.66
N LYS A 31 15.02 23.79 14.18
CA LYS A 31 16.23 22.98 13.98
C LYS A 31 16.15 21.59 14.67
N ARG A 32 15.08 20.85 14.54
CA ARG A 32 15.02 19.43 14.90
C ARG A 32 15.17 18.59 13.65
N LYS A 33 15.97 17.49 13.77
CA LYS A 33 16.09 16.44 12.76
C LYS A 33 14.76 16.32 12.00
N ARG A 34 14.84 16.46 10.69
CA ARG A 34 13.74 16.26 9.75
C ARG A 34 13.14 14.88 10.02
N THR A 35 12.18 14.81 10.92
CA THR A 35 11.29 13.65 11.01
C THR A 35 10.54 13.69 9.70
N GLU A 36 10.83 12.77 8.81
CA GLU A 36 10.13 12.66 7.53
C GLU A 36 8.67 12.47 7.87
N THR A 37 7.89 13.52 7.62
CA THR A 37 6.46 13.52 7.92
C THR A 37 5.85 12.44 7.05
N GLU A 38 5.24 11.46 7.68
CA GLU A 38 4.57 10.34 7.03
C GLU A 38 3.51 10.88 6.08
N GLY A 39 3.45 10.30 4.88
CA GLY A 39 2.42 10.65 3.93
C GLY A 39 1.07 10.08 4.37
N ALA A 40 0.10 10.95 4.62
CA ALA A 40 -1.28 10.56 4.85
C ALA A 40 -2.11 10.84 3.59
N VAL A 41 -2.73 9.80 3.07
CA VAL A 41 -3.59 9.82 1.89
C VAL A 41 -5.01 9.56 2.37
N PHE A 42 -5.85 10.59 2.40
CA PHE A 42 -7.28 10.46 2.67
C PHE A 42 -7.99 10.03 1.41
N PHE A 43 -8.87 9.05 1.53
CA PHE A 43 -9.64 8.54 0.42
C PHE A 43 -11.13 8.48 0.75
N HIS A 44 -11.96 8.64 -0.28
CA HIS A 44 -13.41 8.48 -0.22
C HIS A 44 -13.90 7.77 -1.47
N ASN A 45 -14.65 6.70 -1.30
CA ASN A 45 -15.29 5.98 -2.38
C ASN A 45 -16.68 6.58 -2.64
N PRO A 46 -16.93 7.18 -3.81
CA PRO A 46 -18.22 7.76 -4.13
C PRO A 46 -19.31 6.71 -4.37
N GLN A 47 -18.93 5.45 -4.66
CA GLN A 47 -19.86 4.36 -5.00
C GLN A 47 -19.43 3.06 -4.27
N PRO A 48 -19.49 3.03 -2.94
CA PRO A 48 -19.07 1.84 -2.20
C PRO A 48 -20.03 0.66 -2.49
N ALA A 49 -19.44 -0.50 -2.68
CA ALA A 49 -20.21 -1.73 -2.72
C ALA A 49 -20.79 -2.07 -1.34
N THR A 50 -21.71 -3.04 -1.31
CA THR A 50 -22.28 -3.51 -0.05
C THR A 50 -21.17 -3.86 0.95
N PRO A 51 -21.27 -3.38 2.20
CA PRO A 51 -20.32 -3.70 3.25
C PRO A 51 -20.19 -5.21 3.43
N ARG A 52 -18.96 -5.69 3.50
CA ARG A 52 -18.64 -7.10 3.79
C ARG A 52 -17.51 -7.18 4.79
N GLU A 53 -17.43 -8.29 5.49
CA GLU A 53 -16.27 -8.58 6.34
C GLU A 53 -14.99 -8.59 5.48
N ARG A 54 -13.96 -7.90 5.96
CA ARG A 54 -12.69 -7.73 5.27
C ARG A 54 -11.57 -8.39 6.06
N ALA A 55 -10.64 -9.00 5.34
CA ALA A 55 -9.42 -9.50 5.94
C ALA A 55 -8.57 -8.32 6.49
N PHE A 56 -7.70 -8.60 7.45
CA PHE A 56 -6.77 -7.58 7.95
C PHE A 56 -5.83 -7.07 6.85
N GLN A 57 -5.33 -7.97 5.99
CA GLN A 57 -4.60 -7.59 4.78
C GLN A 57 -5.57 -7.48 3.61
N LEU A 58 -5.66 -6.28 3.04
CA LEU A 58 -6.52 -5.99 1.89
C LEU A 58 -5.81 -6.26 0.57
N PHE A 59 -6.60 -6.66 -0.42
CA PHE A 59 -6.20 -6.84 -1.81
C PHE A 59 -7.08 -5.98 -2.72
N GLY A 60 -6.76 -5.91 -4.01
CA GLY A 60 -7.54 -5.12 -4.97
C GLY A 60 -9.05 -5.44 -4.98
N ALA A 61 -9.41 -6.71 -4.79
CA ALA A 61 -10.81 -7.15 -4.71
C ALA A 61 -11.57 -6.61 -3.48
N ASP A 62 -10.89 -6.13 -2.45
CA ASP A 62 -11.51 -5.60 -1.23
C ASP A 62 -11.85 -4.11 -1.33
N LEU A 63 -11.20 -3.39 -2.27
CA LEU A 63 -11.34 -1.94 -2.43
C LEU A 63 -12.78 -1.46 -2.63
N PRO A 64 -13.62 -2.11 -3.47
CA PRO A 64 -14.99 -1.64 -3.67
C PRO A 64 -15.82 -1.57 -2.40
N ALA A 65 -15.48 -2.36 -1.37
CA ALA A 65 -16.19 -2.36 -0.09
C ALA A 65 -15.67 -1.30 0.91
N LEU A 66 -14.61 -0.55 0.57
CA LEU A 66 -14.14 0.58 1.36
C LEU A 66 -15.02 1.79 1.10
N THR A 67 -15.35 2.54 2.15
CA THR A 67 -16.12 3.79 2.08
C THR A 67 -15.20 5.00 2.12
N ALA A 68 -14.65 5.29 3.29
CA ALA A 68 -13.73 6.40 3.49
C ALA A 68 -12.68 6.03 4.54
N GLY A 69 -11.53 6.67 4.46
CA GLY A 69 -10.47 6.40 5.43
C GLY A 69 -9.19 7.16 5.15
N VAL A 70 -8.16 6.74 5.84
CA VAL A 70 -6.81 7.26 5.68
C VAL A 70 -5.83 6.10 5.48
N ALA A 71 -5.02 6.21 4.44
CA ALA A 71 -3.89 5.33 4.21
C ALA A 71 -2.60 6.06 4.53
N VAL A 72 -1.78 5.46 5.37
CA VAL A 72 -0.49 6.02 5.78
C VAL A 72 0.61 5.18 5.18
N VAL A 73 1.59 5.85 4.60
CA VAL A 73 2.79 5.26 4.03
C VAL A 73 4.02 6.07 4.45
N ARG A 74 5.09 5.38 4.76
CA ARG A 74 6.42 5.96 4.93
C ARG A 74 7.26 5.57 3.72
N ASP A 75 8.29 6.34 3.39
CA ASP A 75 9.27 5.97 2.35
C ASP A 75 10.08 4.74 2.80
N TRP A 76 9.43 3.57 2.75
CA TRP A 76 10.03 2.31 3.18
C TRP A 76 11.19 1.89 2.28
N HIS A 77 11.11 2.19 0.98
CA HIS A 77 12.11 1.79 -0.01
C HIS A 77 13.38 2.63 0.05
N GLY A 78 13.30 3.82 0.64
CA GLY A 78 14.46 4.65 0.97
C GLY A 78 15.22 4.18 2.22
N GLN A 79 14.65 3.26 2.99
CA GLN A 79 15.24 2.80 4.26
C GLN A 79 16.16 1.60 4.06
N LYS A 80 17.28 1.59 4.80
CA LYS A 80 18.26 0.48 4.74
C LYS A 80 17.72 -0.84 5.31
N SER A 81 16.71 -0.79 6.17
CA SER A 81 16.06 -1.96 6.78
C SER A 81 15.19 -2.73 5.79
N VAL A 82 14.72 -2.09 4.72
CA VAL A 82 13.84 -2.70 3.72
C VAL A 82 14.63 -3.09 2.47
N THR A 83 15.03 -4.34 2.41
CA THR A 83 15.75 -4.92 1.27
C THR A 83 14.95 -6.09 0.66
N PRO A 84 15.20 -6.47 -0.61
CA PRO A 84 14.56 -7.65 -1.18
C PRO A 84 14.79 -8.92 -0.36
N THR A 85 15.92 -9.02 0.31
CA THR A 85 16.27 -10.15 1.18
C THR A 85 15.45 -10.14 2.46
N THR A 86 15.31 -8.98 3.11
CA THR A 86 14.50 -8.82 4.32
C THR A 86 13.04 -9.17 4.05
N ILE A 87 12.50 -8.68 2.93
CA ILE A 87 11.12 -8.96 2.51
C ILE A 87 10.91 -10.47 2.29
N ARG A 88 11.88 -11.19 1.73
CA ARG A 88 11.78 -12.62 1.42
C ARG A 88 11.99 -13.53 2.63
N ARG A 89 12.88 -13.16 3.56
CA ARG A 89 13.28 -14.01 4.70
C ARG A 89 12.30 -14.05 5.85
N GLY A 90 11.29 -13.19 5.87
CA GLY A 90 10.31 -13.17 6.96
C GLY A 90 10.82 -12.56 8.27
N ASP A 91 12.03 -12.02 8.32
CA ASP A 91 12.59 -11.26 9.47
C ASP A 91 11.88 -9.92 9.68
N PHE A 92 10.65 -9.85 9.20
CA PHE A 92 9.83 -8.66 9.19
C PHE A 92 9.24 -8.33 10.58
N LEU A 93 9.23 -9.27 11.50
CA LEU A 93 8.62 -9.05 12.82
C LEU A 93 9.31 -7.93 13.59
N ASP A 94 10.64 -7.87 13.52
CA ASP A 94 11.41 -6.80 14.17
C ASP A 94 11.15 -5.44 13.54
N PHE A 95 11.03 -5.39 12.22
CA PHE A 95 10.61 -4.19 11.48
C PHE A 95 9.20 -3.75 11.91
N ILE A 96 8.24 -4.66 12.00
CA ILE A 96 6.88 -4.35 12.47
C ILE A 96 6.93 -3.74 13.87
N ARG A 97 7.68 -4.35 14.80
CA ARG A 97 7.78 -3.88 16.19
C ARG A 97 8.43 -2.50 16.32
N LYS A 98 9.54 -2.28 15.63
CA LYS A 98 10.40 -1.12 15.84
C LYS A 98 10.07 0.07 14.95
N GLU A 99 9.50 -0.17 13.78
CA GLU A 99 9.32 0.87 12.78
C GLU A 99 7.85 1.05 12.37
N ALA A 100 7.15 -0.04 12.01
CA ALA A 100 5.80 0.07 11.46
C ALA A 100 4.75 0.49 12.50
N CYS A 101 4.83 -0.05 13.72
CA CYS A 101 3.90 0.30 14.80
C CYS A 101 4.08 1.74 15.27
N ASP A 102 5.33 2.22 15.38
CA ASP A 102 5.62 3.60 15.77
C ASP A 102 5.19 4.57 14.67
N ALA A 103 5.47 4.24 13.41
CA ALA A 103 4.99 5.01 12.26
C ALA A 103 3.47 5.16 12.26
N ALA A 104 2.73 4.08 12.51
CA ALA A 104 1.28 4.14 12.59
C ALA A 104 0.80 5.07 13.71
N LYS A 105 1.33 4.93 14.92
CA LYS A 105 0.95 5.77 16.08
C LYS A 105 1.24 7.24 15.83
N GLU A 106 2.43 7.57 15.32
CA GLU A 106 2.83 8.94 14.99
C GLU A 106 1.90 9.54 13.93
N ALA A 107 1.58 8.77 12.90
CA ALA A 107 0.70 9.22 11.83
C ALA A 107 -0.73 9.49 12.33
N TRP A 108 -1.28 8.58 13.14
CA TRP A 108 -2.63 8.79 13.72
C TRP A 108 -2.69 10.00 14.66
N ALA A 109 -1.61 10.25 15.41
CA ALA A 109 -1.51 11.42 16.29
C ALA A 109 -1.34 12.74 15.51
N SER A 110 -0.85 12.70 14.28
CA SER A 110 -0.63 13.88 13.43
C SER A 110 -1.81 14.21 12.53
N LEU A 111 -2.91 13.46 12.58
CA LEU A 111 -4.11 13.77 11.80
C LEU A 111 -4.69 15.13 12.23
N PRO A 112 -5.19 15.94 11.26
CA PRO A 112 -5.72 17.25 11.57
C PRO A 112 -6.86 17.20 12.59
N GLU A 113 -6.78 18.02 13.64
CA GLU A 113 -7.89 18.21 14.57
C GLU A 113 -9.11 18.76 13.82
N GLY A 114 -10.29 18.16 14.05
CA GLY A 114 -11.54 18.54 13.38
C GLY A 114 -11.82 17.83 12.04
N ALA A 115 -10.92 17.03 11.53
CA ALA A 115 -11.29 16.03 10.55
C ALA A 115 -12.21 14.99 11.24
N ALA A 116 -13.33 14.63 10.61
CA ALA A 116 -14.12 13.50 11.08
C ALA A 116 -13.17 12.30 11.23
N ALA A 117 -13.25 11.59 12.37
CA ALA A 117 -12.39 10.43 12.58
C ALA A 117 -12.50 9.51 11.35
N PRO A 118 -11.36 9.08 10.76
CA PRO A 118 -11.42 8.24 9.58
C PRO A 118 -12.13 6.92 9.93
N GLU A 119 -13.07 6.51 9.08
CA GLU A 119 -13.79 5.25 9.27
C GLU A 119 -12.85 4.04 9.24
N VAL A 120 -11.77 4.14 8.45
CA VAL A 120 -10.79 3.07 8.30
C VAL A 120 -9.37 3.65 8.30
N LYS A 121 -8.51 3.06 9.12
CA LYS A 121 -7.08 3.38 9.20
C LYS A 121 -6.26 2.27 8.55
N ILE A 122 -5.65 2.58 7.42
CA ILE A 122 -4.85 1.64 6.64
C ILE A 122 -3.37 2.00 6.79
N LEU A 123 -2.54 1.01 7.08
CA LEU A 123 -1.09 1.15 7.01
C LEU A 123 -0.59 0.45 5.73
N VAL A 124 0.15 1.19 4.91
CA VAL A 124 0.80 0.62 3.73
C VAL A 124 2.18 0.15 4.12
N LEU A 125 2.49 -1.11 3.84
CA LEU A 125 3.73 -1.78 4.24
C LEU A 125 4.41 -2.44 3.03
N PRO A 126 5.73 -2.65 3.07
CA PRO A 126 6.41 -3.50 2.08
C PRO A 126 5.82 -4.91 2.00
N GLY A 127 5.35 -5.44 3.14
CA GLY A 127 4.72 -6.75 3.24
C GLY A 127 4.40 -7.15 4.69
N LEU A 128 3.88 -8.35 4.87
CA LEU A 128 3.75 -9.03 6.16
C LEU A 128 4.53 -10.35 6.10
N PRO A 129 4.99 -10.88 7.26
CA PRO A 129 5.56 -12.22 7.31
C PRO A 129 4.62 -13.25 6.68
N SER A 130 5.18 -14.18 5.92
CA SER A 130 4.41 -15.23 5.26
C SER A 130 4.19 -16.47 6.16
N GLN A 131 5.01 -16.61 7.21
CA GLN A 131 5.03 -17.78 8.07
C GLN A 131 4.47 -17.47 9.47
N GLU A 132 3.77 -18.45 10.05
CA GLU A 132 3.39 -18.43 11.44
C GLU A 132 4.60 -18.86 12.33
N PRO A 133 4.71 -18.37 13.58
CA PRO A 133 3.77 -17.47 14.27
C PRO A 133 4.01 -15.97 13.99
N ALA A 134 5.06 -15.62 13.23
CA ALA A 134 5.44 -14.22 13.00
C ALA A 134 4.33 -13.39 12.34
N ARG A 135 3.53 -14.01 11.47
CA ARG A 135 2.39 -13.35 10.81
C ARG A 135 1.31 -12.95 11.81
N SER A 136 0.86 -13.88 12.64
CA SER A 136 -0.18 -13.63 13.66
C SER A 136 0.29 -12.59 14.68
N GLU A 137 1.54 -12.66 15.10
CA GLU A 137 2.12 -11.68 16.02
C GLU A 137 2.21 -10.28 15.39
N SER A 138 2.59 -10.18 14.11
CA SER A 138 2.61 -8.90 13.38
C SER A 138 1.21 -8.28 13.32
N ILE A 139 0.20 -9.07 12.99
CA ILE A 139 -1.20 -8.61 12.93
C ILE A 139 -1.66 -8.12 14.31
N ARG A 140 -1.34 -8.85 15.38
CA ARG A 140 -1.67 -8.44 16.75
C ARG A 140 -1.06 -7.08 17.10
N LEU A 141 0.23 -6.91 16.86
CA LEU A 141 0.96 -5.66 17.15
C LEU A 141 0.41 -4.47 16.37
N LEU A 142 0.11 -4.65 15.10
CA LEU A 142 -0.45 -3.59 14.25
C LEU A 142 -1.86 -3.19 14.71
N LYS A 143 -2.70 -4.16 15.08
CA LYS A 143 -4.02 -3.87 15.65
C LYS A 143 -3.91 -3.09 16.97
N GLU A 144 -2.97 -3.45 17.85
CA GLU A 144 -2.69 -2.71 19.08
C GLU A 144 -2.17 -1.29 18.81
N ALA A 145 -1.50 -1.07 17.68
CA ALA A 145 -1.10 0.26 17.20
C ALA A 145 -2.23 1.07 16.55
N GLY A 146 -3.46 0.53 16.51
CA GLY A 146 -4.65 1.20 15.97
C GLY A 146 -4.77 1.10 14.45
N VAL A 147 -4.16 0.08 13.83
CA VAL A 147 -4.30 -0.21 12.40
C VAL A 147 -5.50 -1.13 12.19
N ASP A 148 -6.45 -0.72 11.35
CA ASP A 148 -7.62 -1.54 11.01
C ASP A 148 -7.27 -2.54 9.90
N HIS A 149 -6.54 -2.09 8.90
CA HIS A 149 -6.12 -2.91 7.78
C HIS A 149 -4.71 -2.56 7.29
N VAL A 150 -4.09 -3.47 6.56
CA VAL A 150 -2.84 -3.23 5.84
C VAL A 150 -3.01 -3.48 4.34
N ILE A 151 -2.25 -2.73 3.54
CA ILE A 151 -2.07 -2.99 2.11
C ILE A 151 -0.58 -3.14 1.86
N SER A 152 -0.16 -4.15 1.11
CA SER A 152 1.25 -4.28 0.74
C SER A 152 1.57 -3.43 -0.49
N ILE A 153 2.79 -2.88 -0.55
CA ILE A 153 3.28 -2.19 -1.76
C ILE A 153 3.18 -3.11 -2.98
N ARG A 154 3.44 -4.40 -2.79
CA ARG A 154 3.28 -5.38 -3.86
C ARG A 154 1.84 -5.38 -4.41
N THR A 155 0.82 -5.40 -3.56
CA THR A 155 -0.59 -5.33 -3.96
C THR A 155 -0.87 -4.07 -4.76
N ILE A 156 -0.33 -2.93 -4.32
CA ILE A 156 -0.47 -1.64 -5.01
C ILE A 156 0.14 -1.72 -6.41
N VAL A 157 1.39 -2.15 -6.51
CA VAL A 157 2.10 -2.23 -7.80
C VAL A 157 1.42 -3.22 -8.75
N GLU A 158 1.01 -4.41 -8.27
CA GLU A 158 0.29 -5.39 -9.09
C GLU A 158 -1.02 -4.82 -9.65
N ASN A 159 -1.79 -4.09 -8.83
CA ASN A 159 -3.01 -3.43 -9.27
C ASN A 159 -2.73 -2.31 -10.30
N LEU A 160 -1.73 -1.46 -10.06
CA LEU A 160 -1.35 -0.40 -10.99
C LEU A 160 -0.85 -0.97 -12.34
N VAL A 161 -0.09 -2.08 -12.32
CA VAL A 161 0.34 -2.78 -13.54
C VAL A 161 -0.85 -3.27 -14.36
N GLN A 162 -1.90 -3.80 -13.69
CA GLN A 162 -3.13 -4.21 -14.37
C GLN A 162 -3.85 -3.02 -15.00
N HIS A 163 -3.97 -1.89 -14.29
CA HIS A 163 -4.56 -0.67 -14.84
C HIS A 163 -3.76 -0.05 -15.98
N ALA A 164 -2.43 -0.21 -15.99
CA ALA A 164 -1.56 0.26 -17.06
C ALA A 164 -1.72 -0.49 -18.39
N GLU A 165 -2.51 -1.59 -18.43
CA GLU A 165 -2.77 -2.34 -19.66
C GLU A 165 -3.58 -1.53 -20.69
N THR A 166 -4.52 -0.73 -20.21
CA THR A 166 -5.40 0.06 -21.07
C THR A 166 -4.97 1.53 -21.05
N PRO A 167 -4.61 2.12 -22.20
CA PRO A 167 -4.32 3.54 -22.28
C PRO A 167 -5.54 4.37 -21.90
N ALA A 168 -5.36 5.32 -20.96
CA ALA A 168 -6.41 6.26 -20.58
C ALA A 168 -5.98 7.70 -20.88
N SER A 169 -6.94 8.55 -21.25
CA SER A 169 -6.69 9.98 -21.37
C SER A 169 -6.38 10.58 -20.00
N GLY A 170 -5.32 11.37 -19.90
CA GLY A 170 -4.89 11.98 -18.63
C GLY A 170 -4.08 11.04 -17.74
N GLU A 171 -3.48 10.01 -18.32
CA GLU A 171 -2.66 9.04 -17.60
C GLU A 171 -1.52 9.69 -16.83
N SER A 172 -1.29 9.20 -15.63
CA SER A 172 -0.18 9.66 -14.80
C SER A 172 1.18 9.19 -15.31
N PRO A 173 2.27 9.90 -14.98
CA PRO A 173 3.62 9.44 -15.29
C PRO A 173 3.93 8.06 -14.73
N THR A 174 3.34 7.67 -13.60
CA THR A 174 3.51 6.36 -12.97
C THR A 174 2.95 5.25 -13.85
N LEU A 175 1.70 5.40 -14.33
CA LEU A 175 1.08 4.41 -15.21
C LEU A 175 1.79 4.34 -16.56
N ALA A 176 2.20 5.49 -17.11
CA ALA A 176 2.98 5.54 -18.34
C ALA A 176 4.32 4.79 -18.21
N LEU A 177 5.02 4.95 -17.07
CA LEU A 177 6.25 4.21 -16.78
C LEU A 177 5.97 2.71 -16.64
N LEU A 178 4.93 2.31 -15.91
CA LEU A 178 4.58 0.90 -15.73
C LEU A 178 4.23 0.23 -17.07
N ARG A 179 3.52 0.94 -17.96
CA ARG A 179 3.25 0.48 -19.32
C ARG A 179 4.54 0.30 -20.11
N LEU A 180 5.45 1.29 -20.06
CA LEU A 180 6.74 1.21 -20.71
C LEU A 180 7.52 -0.03 -20.27
N LEU A 181 7.63 -0.24 -18.96
CA LEU A 181 8.33 -1.40 -18.39
C LEU A 181 7.69 -2.73 -18.81
N ARG A 182 6.37 -2.76 -18.98
CA ARG A 182 5.66 -3.93 -19.46
C ARG A 182 5.91 -4.21 -20.95
N VAL A 183 5.88 -3.17 -21.80
CA VAL A 183 6.18 -3.30 -23.25
C VAL A 183 7.57 -3.91 -23.48
N TYR A 184 8.51 -3.63 -22.58
CA TYR A 184 9.87 -4.18 -22.65
C TYR A 184 10.08 -5.46 -21.80
N ASP A 185 8.98 -6.13 -21.37
CA ASP A 185 9.04 -7.34 -20.52
C ASP A 185 9.86 -7.19 -19.22
N MET A 186 10.04 -5.96 -18.75
CA MET A 186 10.74 -5.68 -17.49
C MET A 186 9.86 -5.94 -16.25
N VAL A 187 8.54 -5.91 -16.40
CA VAL A 187 7.55 -6.28 -15.39
C VAL A 187 6.77 -7.48 -15.90
N ARG A 188 6.98 -8.64 -15.28
CA ARG A 188 6.19 -9.84 -15.55
C ARG A 188 4.98 -9.87 -14.65
N THR A 189 3.79 -9.82 -15.22
CA THR A 189 2.57 -10.23 -14.52
C THR A 189 2.69 -11.72 -14.22
N THR A 190 2.51 -12.10 -12.95
CA THR A 190 2.41 -13.51 -12.59
C THR A 190 1.06 -14.01 -13.13
N GLN A 191 1.04 -14.42 -14.38
CA GLN A 191 -0.10 -15.14 -14.93
C GLN A 191 -0.10 -16.48 -14.21
N LEU A 192 -1.09 -16.72 -13.37
CA LEU A 192 -1.39 -18.05 -12.89
C LEU A 192 -1.72 -18.87 -14.15
N GLU A 193 -0.82 -19.73 -14.59
CA GLU A 193 -1.11 -20.77 -15.59
C GLU A 193 -2.11 -21.75 -14.95
N LEU A 194 -3.39 -21.41 -15.01
CA LEU A 194 -4.47 -22.25 -14.51
C LEU A 194 -4.73 -23.47 -15.40
N PHE A 195 -4.04 -23.56 -16.55
CA PHE A 195 -4.15 -24.70 -17.46
C PHE A 195 -2.77 -25.08 -17.99
N GLY A 196 -2.04 -25.87 -17.20
CA GLY A 196 -0.95 -26.68 -17.71
C GLY A 196 -1.51 -27.75 -18.65
N GLY A 197 -1.77 -27.39 -19.89
CA GLY A 197 -2.09 -28.36 -20.94
C GLY A 197 -0.88 -29.23 -21.19
N SER A 198 -0.92 -30.46 -20.74
CA SER A 198 -0.03 -31.53 -21.12
C SER A 198 -0.10 -31.77 -22.64
N SER A 199 0.77 -31.16 -23.42
CA SER A 199 1.04 -31.64 -24.78
C SER A 199 2.14 -32.66 -24.71
N SER A 200 1.78 -33.92 -24.52
CA SER A 200 2.58 -35.06 -24.90
C SER A 200 2.84 -35.00 -26.39
N SER A 201 4.04 -34.65 -26.80
CA SER A 201 4.51 -34.86 -28.16
C SER A 201 5.19 -36.23 -28.23
N SER A 202 4.44 -37.22 -28.75
CA SER A 202 5.00 -38.41 -29.33
C SER A 202 5.42 -38.09 -30.78
N ARG A 203 6.67 -38.22 -31.06
CA ARG A 203 7.36 -38.79 -32.21
C ARG A 203 8.71 -38.12 -32.47
#